data_362a4f4dd2aea4d53e00493599b7066c
#
_entry.id   362a4f4dd2aea4d53e00493599b7066c
#
_cell.length_a   1.000
_cell.length_b   1.000
_cell.length_c   1.000
_cell.angle_alpha   90.00
_cell.angle_beta   90.00
_cell.angle_gamma   90.00
#
_symmetry.space_group_name_H-M   'P 1'
#
loop_
_entity.id
_entity.type
_entity.pdbx_description
1 polymer ?
#
loop_
_entity_poly.entity_id
_entity_poly.type
_entity_poly.pdbx_seq_one_letter_code
_entity_poly.pdbx_strand_id
1 'polypeptide(L)' 'MHATYYPEDDILEIRFSDRPIVRETSQDWNTCLSYDAQGNIVEMVILDARASGAWPVEECRRAA' A
#
# COMPACT_ATOMS: atom_id res chain seq x y z
N MET A 1 -11.05 -4.14 -2.91
CA MET A 1 -9.68 -4.06 -2.44
C MET A 1 -8.89 -5.26 -2.96
N HIS A 2 -7.69 -5.00 -3.39
CA HIS A 2 -6.86 -6.04 -3.97
C HIS A 2 -5.42 -5.85 -3.51
N ALA A 3 -4.83 -6.87 -2.93
CA ALA A 3 -3.46 -6.79 -2.42
C ALA A 3 -2.57 -7.77 -3.16
N THR A 4 -1.40 -7.30 -3.57
CA THR A 4 -0.42 -8.10 -4.27
C THR A 4 0.93 -7.92 -3.59
N TYR A 5 1.58 -9.03 -3.27
CA TYR A 5 2.91 -8.98 -2.68
C TYR A 5 3.93 -9.50 -3.70
N TYR A 6 5.02 -8.76 -3.85
CA TYR A 6 6.09 -9.11 -4.77
C TYR A 6 7.30 -9.53 -3.96
N PRO A 7 7.51 -10.83 -3.78
CA PRO A 7 8.59 -11.29 -2.89
C PRO A 7 9.98 -10.94 -3.39
N GLU A 8 10.16 -10.81 -4.70
CA GLU A 8 11.48 -10.52 -5.23
C GLU A 8 11.97 -9.14 -4.83
N ASP A 9 11.05 -8.21 -4.67
CA ASP A 9 11.38 -6.84 -4.34
C ASP A 9 10.91 -6.46 -2.93
N ASP A 10 10.21 -7.37 -2.26
CA ASP A 10 9.63 -7.12 -0.94
C ASP A 10 8.71 -5.91 -0.98
N ILE A 11 7.84 -5.87 -1.98
CA ILE A 11 6.91 -4.77 -2.18
C ILE A 11 5.49 -5.29 -2.01
N LEU A 12 4.69 -4.56 -1.23
CA LEU A 12 3.28 -4.83 -1.08
C LEU A 12 2.49 -3.72 -1.74
N GLU A 13 1.60 -4.11 -2.66
CA GLU A 13 0.75 -3.16 -3.37
C GLU A 13 -0.69 -3.44 -3.00
N ILE A 14 -1.40 -2.43 -2.52
CA ILE A 14 -2.80 -2.55 -2.16
C ILE A 14 -3.59 -1.57 -3.00
N ARG A 15 -4.54 -2.10 -3.78
CA ARG A 15 -5.37 -1.26 -4.63
C ARG A 15 -6.77 -1.23 -4.08
N PHE A 16 -7.26 -0.03 -3.78
CA PHE A 16 -8.57 0.16 -3.18
C PHE A 16 -9.67 0.41 -4.20
N SER A 17 -9.33 0.95 -5.37
CA SER A 17 -10.31 1.21 -6.40
C SER A 17 -9.62 1.23 -7.75
N ASP A 18 -10.44 1.32 -8.82
CA ASP A 18 -9.92 1.39 -10.18
C ASP A 18 -9.94 2.80 -10.74
N ARG A 19 -10.11 3.80 -9.89
CA ARG A 19 -10.18 5.16 -10.35
C ARG A 19 -8.82 5.63 -10.85
N PRO A 20 -8.81 6.57 -11.79
CA PRO A 20 -7.54 7.09 -12.29
C PRO A 20 -6.76 7.80 -11.20
N ILE A 21 -5.46 7.60 -11.19
CA ILE A 21 -4.57 8.23 -10.24
C ILE A 21 -4.16 9.58 -10.79
N VAL A 22 -4.41 10.65 -10.03
CA VAL A 22 -4.05 12.00 -10.46
C VAL A 22 -2.96 12.61 -9.59
N ARG A 23 -2.66 12.00 -8.44
CA ARG A 23 -1.64 12.54 -7.55
C ARG A 23 -1.06 11.42 -6.71
N GLU A 24 0.22 11.51 -6.42
CA GLU A 24 0.92 10.56 -5.55
C GLU A 24 1.69 11.33 -4.50
N THR A 25 1.73 10.79 -3.29
CA THR A 25 2.51 11.37 -2.21
C THR A 25 3.30 10.27 -1.54
N SER A 26 4.40 10.67 -0.90
CA SER A 26 5.21 9.77 -0.11
C SER A 26 4.85 10.03 1.34
N GLN A 27 4.19 9.08 1.98
CA GLN A 27 3.80 9.23 3.37
C GLN A 27 4.97 8.99 4.29
N ASP A 28 5.84 8.07 3.90
CA ASP A 28 6.95 7.64 4.71
C ASP A 28 8.06 7.25 3.74
N TRP A 29 9.25 6.92 4.26
CA TRP A 29 10.34 6.51 3.39
C TRP A 29 9.99 5.27 2.58
N ASN A 30 9.08 4.44 3.09
CA ASN A 30 8.75 3.19 2.42
C ASN A 30 7.27 3.09 2.02
N THR A 31 6.49 4.15 2.14
CA THR A 31 5.06 4.08 1.85
C THR A 31 4.65 5.20 0.93
N CYS A 32 4.05 4.84 -0.21
CA CYS A 32 3.57 5.79 -1.20
C CYS A 32 2.05 5.63 -1.33
N LEU A 33 1.36 6.75 -1.41
CA LEU A 33 -0.09 6.78 -1.56
C LEU A 33 -0.45 7.46 -2.86
N SER A 34 -1.46 6.91 -3.55
CA SER A 34 -1.96 7.46 -4.79
C SER A 34 -3.42 7.85 -4.61
N TYR A 35 -3.81 8.96 -5.20
CA TYR A 35 -5.12 9.55 -4.98
C TYR A 35 -5.85 9.80 -6.29
N ASP A 36 -7.19 9.75 -6.23
CA ASP A 36 -8.00 10.12 -7.37
C ASP A 36 -8.27 11.63 -7.37
N ALA A 37 -9.09 12.09 -8.30
CA ALA A 37 -9.38 13.53 -8.45
C ALA A 37 -10.11 14.10 -7.25
N GLN A 38 -10.74 13.26 -6.46
CA GLN A 38 -11.52 13.71 -5.31
C GLN A 38 -10.75 13.59 -4.00
N GLY A 39 -9.49 13.16 -4.06
CA GLY A 39 -8.68 13.05 -2.86
C GLY A 39 -8.81 11.72 -2.14
N ASN A 40 -9.49 10.74 -2.73
CA ASN A 40 -9.60 9.42 -2.12
C ASN A 40 -8.39 8.58 -2.48
N ILE A 41 -7.97 7.70 -1.56
CA ILE A 41 -6.85 6.84 -1.81
C ILE A 41 -7.24 5.75 -2.80
N VAL A 42 -6.48 5.63 -3.88
CA VAL A 42 -6.68 4.61 -4.90
C VAL A 42 -5.77 3.42 -4.65
N GLU A 43 -4.51 3.70 -4.28
CA GLU A 43 -3.51 2.66 -4.18
C GLU A 43 -2.49 3.03 -3.11
N MET A 44 -1.95 2.00 -2.46
CA MET A 44 -0.86 2.17 -1.50
C MET A 44 0.23 1.18 -1.86
N VAL A 45 1.48 1.65 -1.89
CA VAL A 45 2.63 0.81 -2.17
C VAL A 45 3.58 0.90 -0.98
N ILE A 46 3.94 -0.26 -0.44
CA ILE A 46 4.84 -0.32 0.71
C ILE A 46 6.10 -1.06 0.30
N LEU A 47 7.24 -0.38 0.40
CA LEU A 47 8.53 -0.96 0.13
C LEU A 47 9.05 -1.64 1.38
N ASP A 48 9.88 -2.67 1.21
CA ASP A 48 10.42 -3.45 2.34
C ASP A 48 9.27 -3.90 3.25
N ALA A 49 8.22 -4.43 2.64
CA ALA A 49 6.99 -4.70 3.38
C ALA A 49 7.21 -5.76 4.46
N ARG A 50 7.91 -6.84 4.14
CA ARG A 50 8.17 -7.88 5.13
C ARG A 50 9.17 -7.39 6.18
N ALA A 51 10.19 -6.68 5.74
CA ALA A 51 11.22 -6.21 6.66
C ALA A 51 10.67 -5.20 7.64
N SER A 52 9.67 -4.41 7.24
CA SER A 52 9.09 -3.39 8.11
C SER A 52 7.91 -3.91 8.93
N GLY A 53 7.50 -5.16 8.71
CA GLY A 53 6.39 -5.74 9.45
C GLY A 53 5.04 -5.50 8.84
N ALA A 54 4.96 -4.89 7.65
CA ALA A 54 3.68 -4.66 6.99
C ALA A 54 3.11 -5.91 6.36
N TRP A 55 3.94 -6.90 6.12
CA TRP A 55 3.51 -8.14 5.50
C TRP A 55 4.10 -9.32 6.26
N PRO A 56 3.34 -10.33 6.60
CA PRO A 56 1.91 -10.47 6.26
C PRO A 56 1.01 -9.62 7.14
N VAL A 57 -0.17 -9.31 6.64
CA VAL A 57 -1.08 -8.40 7.34
C VAL A 57 -1.81 -9.05 8.50
N GLU A 58 -1.63 -10.34 8.69
CA GLU A 58 -2.37 -11.02 9.76
C GLU A 58 -2.03 -10.48 11.12
N GLU A 59 -0.89 -9.80 11.26
CA GLU A 59 -0.55 -9.22 12.53
C GLU A 59 -1.45 -8.09 12.93
N CYS A 60 -2.11 -7.50 11.98
CA CYS A 60 -3.06 -6.44 12.30
C CYS A 60 -4.21 -6.97 13.13
N ARG A 61 -4.55 -8.23 12.96
CA ARG A 61 -5.68 -8.79 13.67
C ARG A 61 -5.38 -9.00 15.14
N ARG A 62 -4.14 -9.17 15.48
CA ARG A 62 -3.79 -9.41 16.87
C ARG A 62 -3.77 -8.15 17.68
N ALA A 63 -3.78 -7.02 17.04
CA ALA A 63 -3.86 -5.77 17.74
C ALA A 63 -5.21 -5.58 18.40
N ALA A 64 -6.19 -6.31 17.92
CA ALA A 64 -7.52 -6.23 18.53
C ALA A 64 -7.60 -7.08 19.83
#